data_ce1484db503c0ac83c217c7c854781a4
#
_entry.id   ce1484db503c0ac83c217c7c854781a4
#
_cell.length_a   1.000
_cell.length_b   1.000
_cell.length_c   1.000
_cell.angle_alpha   90.00
_cell.angle_beta   90.00
_cell.angle_gamma   90.00
#
_symmetry.space_group_name_H-M   'P 1'
#
loop_
_entity.id
_entity.type
_entity.pdbx_description
1 polymer ?
#
loop_
_entity_poly.entity_id
_entity_poly.type
_entity_poly.pdbx_seq_one_letter_code
_entity_poly.pdbx_strand_id
1 'polypeptide(L)'
;LAEQTFTNAKLTLQSEEVSLKSALAGLETARATVSDSRTRLERTKVRSPIDGAILSRDVEVGQTIQSSQSIKSLFVVAADLSQIEIEAAVVESDIGGIDNGDPVVFTVDAFPGERFQGSVVQVRQLGAEAANVVTYTVVVNARNPNGKLLPGMTANVEITADRVTDTLRLAY
;
A
#
# COMPACT_ATOMS: atom_id res chain seq x y z
N LEU A 1 -34.39 -61.92 -33.78
CA LEU A 1 -34.21 -60.73 -34.66
C LEU A 1 -34.54 -59.42 -33.91
N ALA A 2 -35.74 -59.27 -33.30
CA ALA A 2 -36.14 -58.04 -32.58
C ALA A 2 -35.27 -57.73 -31.36
N GLU A 3 -34.86 -58.69 -30.61
CA GLU A 3 -34.02 -58.56 -29.42
C GLU A 3 -32.61 -58.10 -29.76
N GLN A 4 -32.04 -58.60 -30.85
CA GLN A 4 -30.74 -58.18 -31.36
C GLN A 4 -30.73 -56.76 -31.89
N THR A 5 -31.79 -56.37 -32.55
CA THR A 5 -31.97 -54.96 -33.05
C THR A 5 -32.10 -53.98 -31.88
N PHE A 6 -32.82 -54.34 -30.82
CA PHE A 6 -32.94 -53.55 -29.60
C PHE A 6 -31.59 -53.39 -28.87
N THR A 7 -30.83 -54.51 -28.72
CA THR A 7 -29.52 -54.49 -28.10
C THR A 7 -28.56 -53.59 -28.87
N ASN A 8 -28.53 -53.71 -30.21
CA ASN A 8 -27.68 -52.84 -31.05
C ASN A 8 -28.08 -51.37 -30.94
N ALA A 9 -29.35 -51.07 -30.94
CA ALA A 9 -29.83 -49.65 -30.76
C ALA A 9 -29.42 -49.08 -29.38
N LYS A 10 -29.47 -49.90 -28.31
CA LYS A 10 -29.03 -49.50 -26.98
C LYS A 10 -27.54 -49.25 -26.93
N LEU A 11 -26.72 -50.10 -27.55
CA LEU A 11 -25.27 -49.92 -27.63
C LEU A 11 -24.90 -48.64 -28.44
N THR A 12 -25.60 -48.37 -29.52
CA THR A 12 -25.42 -47.14 -30.31
C THR A 12 -25.75 -45.90 -29.48
N LEU A 13 -26.90 -45.92 -28.76
CA LEU A 13 -27.28 -44.82 -27.86
C LEU A 13 -26.20 -44.57 -26.81
N GLN A 14 -25.72 -45.63 -26.15
CA GLN A 14 -24.67 -45.53 -25.14
C GLN A 14 -23.36 -44.98 -25.70
N SER A 15 -23.00 -45.38 -26.92
CA SER A 15 -21.81 -44.84 -27.64
C SER A 15 -21.95 -43.34 -27.91
N GLU A 16 -23.12 -42.91 -28.37
CA GLU A 16 -23.40 -41.48 -28.63
C GLU A 16 -23.42 -40.66 -27.33
N GLU A 17 -23.97 -41.20 -26.23
CA GLU A 17 -23.91 -40.53 -24.94
C GLU A 17 -22.47 -40.32 -24.43
N VAL A 18 -21.61 -41.32 -24.60
CA VAL A 18 -20.18 -41.22 -24.26
C VAL A 18 -19.49 -40.18 -25.14
N SER A 19 -19.79 -40.19 -26.46
CA SER A 19 -19.26 -39.22 -27.39
C SER A 19 -19.68 -37.81 -27.05
N LEU A 20 -20.95 -37.59 -26.69
CA LEU A 20 -21.46 -36.30 -26.24
C LEU A 20 -20.76 -35.84 -24.97
N LYS A 21 -20.61 -36.70 -23.94
CA LYS A 21 -19.87 -36.37 -22.71
C LYS A 21 -18.42 -36.00 -22.99
N SER A 22 -17.76 -36.72 -23.88
CA SER A 22 -16.39 -36.42 -24.30
C SER A 22 -16.29 -35.05 -25.00
N ALA A 23 -17.24 -34.74 -25.91
CA ALA A 23 -17.29 -33.45 -26.56
C ALA A 23 -17.56 -32.29 -25.60
N LEU A 24 -18.44 -32.49 -24.59
CA LEU A 24 -18.69 -31.52 -23.54
C LEU A 24 -17.45 -31.27 -22.66
N ALA A 25 -16.75 -32.33 -22.28
CA ALA A 25 -15.49 -32.21 -21.54
C ALA A 25 -14.42 -31.44 -22.34
N GLY A 26 -14.33 -31.73 -23.67
CA GLY A 26 -13.46 -30.98 -24.58
C GLY A 26 -13.81 -29.48 -24.64
N LEU A 27 -15.11 -29.17 -24.68
CA LEU A 27 -15.59 -27.78 -24.65
C LEU A 27 -15.19 -27.07 -23.38
N GLU A 28 -15.35 -27.69 -22.21
CA GLU A 28 -14.95 -27.08 -20.93
C GLU A 28 -13.43 -26.87 -20.86
N THR A 29 -12.63 -27.81 -21.35
CA THR A 29 -11.17 -27.65 -21.43
C THR A 29 -10.79 -26.47 -22.35
N ALA A 30 -11.43 -26.34 -23.50
CA ALA A 30 -11.19 -25.22 -24.41
C ALA A 30 -11.58 -23.87 -23.77
N ARG A 31 -12.71 -23.82 -23.06
CA ARG A 31 -13.14 -22.62 -22.30
C ARG A 31 -12.14 -22.23 -21.23
N ALA A 32 -11.63 -23.19 -20.46
CA ALA A 32 -10.61 -22.97 -19.45
C ALA A 32 -9.33 -22.40 -20.07
N THR A 33 -8.89 -22.94 -21.20
CA THR A 33 -7.71 -22.44 -21.93
C THR A 33 -7.89 -20.99 -22.43
N VAL A 34 -9.06 -20.66 -22.95
CA VAL A 34 -9.39 -19.28 -23.35
C VAL A 34 -9.40 -18.34 -22.15
N SER A 35 -9.98 -18.77 -21.04
CA SER A 35 -10.00 -17.98 -19.80
C SER A 35 -8.58 -17.71 -19.27
N ASP A 36 -7.73 -18.73 -19.24
CA ASP A 36 -6.32 -18.58 -18.84
C ASP A 36 -5.56 -17.62 -19.77
N SER A 37 -5.75 -17.77 -21.07
CA SER A 37 -5.12 -16.88 -22.06
C SER A 37 -5.57 -15.43 -21.90
N ARG A 38 -6.85 -15.18 -21.60
CA ARG A 38 -7.37 -13.84 -21.29
C ARG A 38 -6.74 -13.27 -20.03
N THR A 39 -6.66 -14.07 -18.98
CA THR A 39 -6.02 -13.66 -17.71
C THR A 39 -4.55 -13.31 -17.93
N ARG A 40 -3.83 -14.09 -18.71
CA ARG A 40 -2.44 -13.79 -19.08
C ARG A 40 -2.33 -12.46 -19.84
N LEU A 41 -3.22 -12.23 -20.80
CA LEU A 41 -3.28 -10.98 -21.56
C LEU A 41 -3.58 -9.78 -20.66
N GLU A 42 -4.54 -9.89 -19.73
CA GLU A 42 -4.81 -8.82 -18.77
C GLU A 42 -3.60 -8.49 -17.89
N ARG A 43 -2.86 -9.50 -17.44
CA ARG A 43 -1.64 -9.32 -16.65
C ARG A 43 -0.48 -8.67 -17.40
N THR A 44 -0.54 -8.59 -18.73
CA THR A 44 0.47 -7.83 -19.50
C THR A 44 0.28 -6.32 -19.41
N LYS A 45 -0.88 -5.87 -18.90
CA LYS A 45 -1.20 -4.46 -18.70
C LYS A 45 -1.21 -4.17 -17.22
N VAL A 46 -0.15 -3.54 -16.72
CA VAL A 46 -0.09 -3.07 -15.34
C VAL A 46 -0.85 -1.74 -15.26
N ARG A 47 -1.85 -1.69 -14.40
CA ARG A 47 -2.68 -0.50 -14.16
C ARG A 47 -2.50 -0.03 -12.72
N SER A 48 -2.58 1.27 -12.51
CA SER A 48 -2.66 1.82 -11.15
C SER A 48 -3.99 1.39 -10.51
N PRO A 49 -3.97 0.91 -9.25
CA PRO A 49 -5.18 0.61 -8.49
C PRO A 49 -5.88 1.87 -7.94
N ILE A 50 -5.19 3.01 -7.95
CA ILE A 50 -5.66 4.28 -7.43
C ILE A 50 -5.42 5.40 -8.45
N ASP A 51 -6.27 6.43 -8.41
CA ASP A 51 -6.01 7.70 -9.09
C ASP A 51 -5.04 8.53 -8.24
N GLY A 52 -4.13 9.27 -8.88
CA GLY A 52 -3.15 10.07 -8.16
C GLY A 52 -1.98 10.53 -9.01
N ALA A 53 -1.01 11.15 -8.35
CA ALA A 53 0.23 11.60 -8.96
C ALA A 53 1.34 10.56 -8.84
N ILE A 54 2.12 10.37 -9.90
CA ILE A 54 3.29 9.49 -9.88
C ILE A 54 4.43 10.24 -9.19
N LEU A 55 4.93 9.68 -8.09
CA LEU A 55 6.07 10.22 -7.34
C LEU A 55 7.41 9.73 -7.88
N SER A 56 7.52 8.43 -8.20
CA SER A 56 8.71 7.85 -8.82
C SER A 56 8.36 6.82 -9.88
N ARG A 57 9.26 6.67 -10.84
CA ARG A 57 9.25 5.62 -11.86
C ARG A 57 10.60 4.92 -11.83
N ASP A 58 10.61 3.67 -11.36
CA ASP A 58 11.82 2.89 -11.14
C ASP A 58 12.09 1.87 -12.27
N VAL A 59 11.40 2.05 -13.41
CA VAL A 59 11.52 1.18 -14.59
C VAL A 59 11.70 1.98 -15.86
N GLU A 60 12.39 1.41 -16.84
CA GLU A 60 12.61 2.00 -18.15
C GLU A 60 11.98 1.19 -19.28
N VAL A 61 11.71 1.88 -20.40
CA VAL A 61 11.17 1.22 -21.60
C VAL A 61 12.21 0.24 -22.13
N GLY A 62 11.77 -1.00 -22.38
CA GLY A 62 12.65 -2.09 -22.84
C GLY A 62 13.31 -2.88 -21.70
N GLN A 63 13.13 -2.50 -20.45
CA GLN A 63 13.65 -3.25 -19.31
C GLN A 63 12.86 -4.55 -19.10
N THR A 64 13.57 -5.66 -18.96
CA THR A 64 12.97 -6.95 -18.59
C THR A 64 12.84 -7.04 -17.08
N ILE A 65 11.61 -7.29 -16.61
CA ILE A 65 11.31 -7.46 -15.18
C ILE A 65 11.18 -8.95 -14.90
N GLN A 66 12.03 -9.46 -14.02
CA GLN A 66 11.96 -10.84 -13.53
C GLN A 66 11.39 -10.84 -12.11
N SER A 67 10.46 -11.72 -11.83
CA SER A 67 9.84 -11.87 -10.50
C SER A 67 10.80 -12.32 -9.40
N SER A 68 11.99 -12.82 -9.76
CA SER A 68 13.07 -13.18 -8.84
C SER A 68 13.97 -12.00 -8.46
N GLN A 69 13.90 -10.89 -9.16
CA GLN A 69 14.67 -9.68 -8.85
C GLN A 69 13.88 -8.83 -7.83
N SER A 70 14.58 -8.36 -6.80
CA SER A 70 14.01 -7.54 -5.70
C SER A 70 13.63 -6.13 -6.15
N ILE A 71 12.88 -5.99 -7.24
CA ILE A 71 12.26 -4.71 -7.60
C ILE A 71 11.08 -4.51 -6.68
N LYS A 72 11.26 -3.66 -5.67
CA LYS A 72 10.24 -3.39 -4.65
C LYS A 72 9.02 -2.67 -5.21
N SER A 73 9.22 -1.79 -6.21
CA SER A 73 8.16 -1.01 -6.84
C SER A 73 8.53 -0.67 -8.29
N LEU A 74 7.54 -0.62 -9.17
CA LEU A 74 7.70 -0.13 -10.55
C LEU A 74 7.41 1.36 -10.63
N PHE A 75 6.38 1.78 -9.93
CA PHE A 75 5.93 3.16 -9.78
C PHE A 75 5.50 3.38 -8.33
N VAL A 76 5.75 4.55 -7.81
CA VAL A 76 5.16 5.01 -6.55
C VAL A 76 4.13 6.07 -6.89
N VAL A 77 2.90 5.85 -6.43
CA VAL A 77 1.76 6.73 -6.72
C VAL A 77 1.18 7.22 -5.39
N ALA A 78 0.97 8.52 -5.28
CA ALA A 78 0.25 9.12 -4.16
C ALA A 78 -1.16 9.52 -4.60
N ALA A 79 -2.17 9.11 -3.82
CA ALA A 79 -3.56 9.46 -4.08
C ALA A 79 -3.82 10.95 -3.82
N ASP A 80 -3.27 11.47 -2.74
CA ASP A 80 -3.42 12.86 -2.33
C ASP A 80 -2.12 13.36 -1.67
N LEU A 81 -1.68 14.54 -2.05
CA LEU A 81 -0.54 15.23 -1.47
C LEU A 81 -0.95 16.43 -0.61
N SER A 82 -2.24 16.64 -0.40
CA SER A 82 -2.76 17.73 0.44
C SER A 82 -2.54 17.50 1.93
N GLN A 83 -2.30 16.24 2.30
CA GLN A 83 -1.94 15.80 3.66
C GLN A 83 -0.67 14.98 3.61
N ILE A 84 0.23 15.25 4.54
CA ILE A 84 1.51 14.56 4.68
C ILE A 84 1.61 13.96 6.07
N GLU A 85 2.05 12.71 6.13
CA GLU A 85 2.45 12.08 7.38
C GLU A 85 3.95 12.24 7.59
N ILE A 86 4.32 12.64 8.81
CA ILE A 86 5.70 12.80 9.24
C ILE A 86 5.95 11.74 10.31
N GLU A 87 6.96 10.94 10.12
CA GLU A 87 7.42 9.96 11.11
C GLU A 87 8.58 10.59 11.90
N ALA A 88 8.30 11.02 13.13
CA ALA A 88 9.30 11.56 14.02
C ALA A 88 9.83 10.46 14.95
N ALA A 89 11.16 10.32 15.04
CA ALA A 89 11.80 9.42 15.98
C ALA A 89 12.02 10.16 17.32
N VAL A 90 11.35 9.71 18.37
CA VAL A 90 11.42 10.28 19.71
C VAL A 90 12.09 9.28 20.64
N VAL A 91 13.04 9.73 21.47
CA VAL A 91 13.72 8.88 22.44
C VAL A 91 12.78 8.46 23.59
N GLU A 92 13.06 7.30 24.19
CA GLU A 92 12.24 6.72 25.25
C GLU A 92 12.04 7.67 26.44
N SER A 93 13.02 8.52 26.75
CA SER A 93 12.91 9.49 27.84
C SER A 93 11.81 10.53 27.67
N ASP A 94 11.46 10.85 26.41
CA ASP A 94 10.58 11.98 26.07
C ASP A 94 9.19 11.52 25.62
N ILE A 95 9.03 10.22 25.33
CA ILE A 95 7.77 9.69 24.79
C ILE A 95 6.62 9.71 25.80
N GLY A 96 6.94 9.66 27.12
CA GLY A 96 5.93 9.57 28.16
C GLY A 96 5.02 10.79 28.33
N GLY A 97 5.39 11.93 27.74
CA GLY A 97 4.60 13.15 27.76
C GLY A 97 3.88 13.48 26.46
N ILE A 98 3.92 12.57 25.47
CA ILE A 98 3.32 12.83 24.17
C ILE A 98 2.01 12.06 24.03
N ASP A 99 0.94 12.80 23.80
CA ASP A 99 -0.40 12.25 23.59
C ASP A 99 -0.92 12.50 22.16
N ASN A 100 -1.89 11.69 21.77
CA ASN A 100 -2.59 11.90 20.49
C ASN A 100 -3.35 13.22 20.53
N GLY A 101 -3.15 14.05 19.51
CA GLY A 101 -3.74 15.37 19.41
C GLY A 101 -2.80 16.50 19.76
N ASP A 102 -1.63 16.22 20.34
CA ASP A 102 -0.66 17.25 20.68
C ASP A 102 -0.27 18.11 19.48
N PRO A 103 -0.18 19.41 19.66
CA PRO A 103 0.20 20.32 18.58
C PRO A 103 1.69 20.17 18.28
N VAL A 104 1.98 20.12 16.99
CA VAL A 104 3.33 19.96 16.46
C VAL A 104 3.66 21.13 15.57
N VAL A 105 4.85 21.70 15.76
CA VAL A 105 5.44 22.65 14.83
C VAL A 105 6.70 22.03 14.25
N PHE A 106 6.87 22.12 12.94
CA PHE A 106 8.05 21.59 12.29
C PHE A 106 8.57 22.51 11.20
N THR A 107 9.84 22.36 10.89
CA THR A 107 10.51 23.00 9.78
C THR A 107 11.13 21.96 8.87
N VAL A 108 11.25 22.25 7.60
CA VAL A 108 11.93 21.39 6.63
C VAL A 108 13.14 22.10 6.06
N ASP A 109 14.21 21.37 5.79
CA ASP A 109 15.45 21.94 5.29
C ASP A 109 15.30 22.61 3.91
N ALA A 110 14.30 22.14 3.14
CA ALA A 110 13.99 22.72 1.83
C ALA A 110 13.42 24.14 1.90
N PHE A 111 12.79 24.53 3.04
CA PHE A 111 12.18 25.86 3.24
C PHE A 111 12.61 26.45 4.60
N PRO A 112 13.87 26.88 4.72
CA PRO A 112 14.41 27.46 5.94
C PRO A 112 13.66 28.75 6.29
N GLY A 113 13.06 28.79 7.50
CA GLY A 113 12.29 29.94 7.98
C GLY A 113 10.77 29.81 7.81
N GLU A 114 10.25 28.85 7.09
CA GLU A 114 8.83 28.53 7.10
C GLU A 114 8.52 27.52 8.23
N ARG A 115 7.54 27.82 9.06
CA ARG A 115 7.04 26.94 10.11
C ARG A 115 5.73 26.32 9.65
N PHE A 116 5.69 25.00 9.70
CA PHE A 116 4.50 24.22 9.38
C PHE A 116 3.87 23.70 10.68
N GLN A 117 2.57 23.50 10.66
CA GLN A 117 1.82 23.00 11.80
C GLN A 117 1.20 21.64 11.48
N GLY A 118 1.22 20.78 12.49
CA GLY A 118 0.60 19.48 12.45
C GLY A 118 0.05 19.08 13.80
N SER A 119 -0.41 17.86 13.93
CA SER A 119 -0.83 17.26 15.18
C SER A 119 -0.40 15.80 15.23
N VAL A 120 -0.12 15.32 16.44
CA VAL A 120 0.16 13.91 16.69
C VAL A 120 -1.11 13.10 16.43
N VAL A 121 -1.01 12.10 15.56
CA VAL A 121 -2.12 11.17 15.24
C VAL A 121 -1.96 9.89 16.03
N GLN A 122 -0.72 9.40 16.11
CA GLN A 122 -0.45 8.11 16.73
C GLN A 122 0.99 8.03 17.24
N VAL A 123 1.15 7.44 18.39
CA VAL A 123 2.43 6.97 18.91
C VAL A 123 2.53 5.48 18.67
N ARG A 124 3.51 5.03 17.88
CA ARG A 124 3.73 3.59 17.64
C ARG A 124 4.32 2.95 18.88
N GLN A 125 3.67 1.90 19.38
CA GLN A 125 4.07 1.23 20.63
C GLN A 125 5.30 0.34 20.50
N LEU A 126 5.73 0.03 19.29
CA LEU A 126 6.93 -0.75 19.04
C LEU A 126 8.12 0.19 18.92
N GLY A 127 9.01 0.15 19.92
CA GLY A 127 10.28 0.86 19.88
C GLY A 127 11.27 0.18 18.92
N ALA A 128 12.10 0.99 18.30
CA ALA A 128 13.24 0.56 17.49
C ALA A 128 14.53 0.90 18.24
N GLU A 129 15.43 -0.09 18.35
CA GLU A 129 16.76 0.13 18.92
C GLU A 129 17.76 0.37 17.81
N ALA A 130 18.43 1.51 17.86
CA ALA A 130 19.55 1.85 16.98
C ALA A 130 20.68 2.47 17.80
N ALA A 131 21.90 1.95 17.64
CA ALA A 131 23.09 2.43 18.33
C ALA A 131 22.91 2.53 19.87
N ASN A 132 22.26 1.55 20.49
CA ASN A 132 21.96 1.49 21.94
C ASN A 132 20.99 2.58 22.43
N VAL A 133 20.25 3.21 21.54
CA VAL A 133 19.18 4.16 21.90
C VAL A 133 17.85 3.60 21.43
N VAL A 134 16.90 3.51 22.37
CA VAL A 134 15.52 3.12 22.04
C VAL A 134 14.74 4.36 21.61
N THR A 135 14.15 4.28 20.43
CA THR A 135 13.32 5.35 19.87
C THR A 135 11.94 4.81 19.51
N TYR A 136 10.93 5.66 19.69
CA TYR A 136 9.55 5.39 19.28
C TYR A 136 9.17 6.29 18.12
N THR A 137 8.41 5.75 17.18
CA THR A 137 7.93 6.53 16.03
C THR A 137 6.62 7.22 16.39
N VAL A 138 6.63 8.54 16.36
CA VAL A 138 5.45 9.39 16.50
C VAL A 138 4.99 9.80 15.11
N VAL A 139 3.74 9.49 14.77
CA VAL A 139 3.13 9.84 13.50
C VAL A 139 2.41 11.17 13.63
N VAL A 140 2.83 12.15 12.86
CA VAL A 140 2.27 13.50 12.85
C VAL A 140 1.60 13.74 11.51
N ASN A 141 0.35 14.23 11.50
CA ASN A 141 -0.35 14.65 10.30
C ASN A 141 -0.21 16.17 10.13
N ALA A 142 0.16 16.58 8.93
CA ALA A 142 0.30 17.98 8.56
C ALA A 142 -0.43 18.29 7.26
N ARG A 143 -1.03 19.47 7.16
CA ARG A 143 -1.67 19.97 5.94
C ARG A 143 -0.63 20.54 4.98
N ASN A 144 -0.79 20.22 3.71
CA ASN A 144 0.07 20.65 2.62
C ASN A 144 -0.73 21.34 1.50
N PRO A 145 -1.43 22.45 1.78
CA PRO A 145 -2.37 23.07 0.84
C PRO A 145 -1.70 23.57 -0.45
N ASN A 146 -0.41 23.89 -0.37
CA ASN A 146 0.34 24.43 -1.49
C ASN A 146 1.21 23.40 -2.20
N GLY A 147 1.17 22.12 -1.79
CA GLY A 147 2.00 21.05 -2.36
C GLY A 147 3.52 21.26 -2.17
N LYS A 148 3.94 22.11 -1.22
CA LYS A 148 5.36 22.41 -0.97
C LYS A 148 6.09 21.26 -0.31
N LEU A 149 5.41 20.52 0.56
CA LEU A 149 5.96 19.39 1.26
C LEU A 149 5.91 18.17 0.33
N LEU A 150 7.06 17.54 0.14
CA LEU A 150 7.18 16.35 -0.70
C LEU A 150 7.61 15.15 0.15
N PRO A 151 7.13 13.94 -0.17
CA PRO A 151 7.59 12.73 0.48
C PRO A 151 9.11 12.57 0.38
N GLY A 152 9.75 12.14 1.47
CA GLY A 152 11.21 11.98 1.55
C GLY A 152 11.97 13.23 2.01
N MET A 153 11.29 14.34 2.31
CA MET A 153 11.94 15.50 2.97
C MET A 153 12.26 15.20 4.42
N THR A 154 13.38 15.73 4.91
CA THR A 154 13.72 15.71 6.33
C THR A 154 13.07 16.88 7.04
N ALA A 155 12.45 16.60 8.19
CA ALA A 155 11.79 17.60 9.02
C ALA A 155 12.38 17.62 10.43
N ASN A 156 12.58 18.82 10.95
CA ASN A 156 12.90 19.04 12.37
C ASN A 156 11.58 19.34 13.10
N VAL A 157 11.20 18.45 14.01
CA VAL A 157 9.88 18.42 14.64
C VAL A 157 9.99 18.88 16.09
N GLU A 158 9.16 19.85 16.49
CA GLU A 158 8.98 20.32 17.85
C GLU A 158 7.57 19.92 18.31
N ILE A 159 7.47 18.99 19.26
CA ILE A 159 6.20 18.54 19.84
C ILE A 159 6.01 19.26 21.16
N THR A 160 4.85 19.90 21.37
CA THR A 160 4.51 20.54 22.62
C THR A 160 3.75 19.52 23.47
N ALA A 161 4.48 18.84 24.35
CA ALA A 161 3.92 17.95 25.35
C ALA A 161 3.58 18.77 26.62
N ASP A 162 2.44 18.46 27.27
CA ASP A 162 1.99 19.07 28.53
C ASP A 162 2.07 20.60 28.61
N ARG A 163 1.02 21.29 28.19
CA ARG A 163 0.85 22.70 28.45
C ARG A 163 0.22 22.89 29.82
N VAL A 164 1.03 23.12 30.85
CA VAL A 164 0.51 23.56 32.15
C VAL A 164 0.03 25.01 32.01
N THR A 165 -1.28 25.22 31.92
CA THR A 165 -1.91 26.54 31.66
C THR A 165 -2.23 27.32 32.91
N ASP A 166 -1.94 26.84 34.15
CA ASP A 166 -2.27 27.54 35.36
C ASP A 166 -1.24 27.29 36.49
N THR A 167 -0.04 27.86 36.35
CA THR A 167 0.97 27.86 37.38
C THR A 167 1.06 29.22 38.02
N LEU A 168 0.68 29.32 39.31
CA LEU A 168 1.04 30.44 40.19
C LEU A 168 2.57 30.54 40.28
N ARG A 169 3.14 31.54 39.59
CA ARG A 169 4.54 31.91 39.82
C ARG A 169 4.64 32.71 41.10
N LEU A 170 5.25 32.16 42.16
CA LEU A 170 5.74 32.92 43.30
C LEU A 170 6.94 33.74 42.81
N ALA A 171 6.78 35.08 42.79
CA ALA A 171 7.91 35.99 42.61
C ALA A 171 8.72 36.02 43.91
N TYR A 172 10.01 35.73 43.80
CA TYR A 172 11.00 36.00 44.85
C TYR A 172 11.49 37.44 44.71
#